data_03adfbaf7dbc7d24af4ddba0a80a99fc
#
_entry.id   03adfbaf7dbc7d24af4ddba0a80a99fc
#
_cell.length_a   1.000
_cell.length_b   1.000
_cell.length_c   1.000
_cell.angle_alpha   90.00
_cell.angle_beta   90.00
_cell.angle_gamma   90.00
#
_symmetry.space_group_name_H-M   'P 1'
#
loop_
_entity.id
_entity.type
_entity.pdbx_description
1 polymer ?
#
loop_
_entity_poly.entity_id
_entity_poly.type
_entity_poly.pdbx_seq_one_letter_code
_entity_poly.pdbx_strand_id
1 'polypeptide(L)'
;EALQRYAQAFEIYREQTENRGVAPIRAMTYLTTLTRKLPKVAKPEEAADLFAAFETLATPAVAQTAAATAARLLAGPNGGVIRSWQDADRSLRRALTKLSNLPADAPPDVKQTAEEDVATWRSRVETLEQQVNQLFPNFGLVTLEPVTIQTLRTSLGPRERLLRIALGLKSGIGLLIDRDSVRVFEVSIGESTAAELVGRIKKSVRNPDVDFDQRAARQLYEGLFSRIRDDLMSEAAPERLIIETTGALASLPFSVLHSAEPTDEGEAWLAKRFAVMSVPSMRAFVSARAAGPSQGTVPFVGYGDFLPLVSATAAPSITRSILNARRLPSGCEALLTGALAKLPRLAGTAAELETVKRVIGADDRSVLLRNRFTDRNVLNSEQVAAARVLMFSTHGVFGTDFPEAAGCLPDAALLTSAVSDKAGVFLDSAQILDLKLDADLVVLSACDTGNPQPVAPGESGLPSGGDALSGLARSFFYAGARSVMVSHWVLPDEDTVSLMKVFFERLQAGDAAPEALRAAQLA
;
A
#
# COMPACT_ATOMS: atom_id res chain seq x y z
N GLU A 1 17.86 29.81 14.28
CA GLU A 1 18.89 29.77 13.22
C GLU A 1 19.18 28.33 12.77
N ALA A 2 19.53 27.39 13.68
CA ALA A 2 19.79 25.99 13.29
C ALA A 2 18.56 25.33 12.63
N LEU A 3 17.33 25.53 13.17
CA LEU A 3 16.11 24.99 12.61
C LEU A 3 15.81 25.56 11.20
N GLN A 4 16.05 26.85 10.99
CA GLN A 4 15.87 27.48 9.68
C GLN A 4 16.84 26.90 8.65
N ARG A 5 18.10 26.65 9.05
CA ARG A 5 19.09 25.99 8.17
C ARG A 5 18.71 24.56 7.85
N TYR A 6 18.19 23.80 8.84
CA TYR A 6 17.69 22.44 8.59
C TYR A 6 16.45 22.43 7.71
N ALA A 7 15.51 23.36 7.90
CA ALA A 7 14.35 23.51 7.05
C ALA A 7 14.75 23.84 5.61
N GLN A 8 15.68 24.78 5.42
CA GLN A 8 16.22 25.12 4.10
C GLN A 8 16.93 23.94 3.43
N ALA A 9 17.80 23.24 4.17
CA ALA A 9 18.49 22.06 3.66
C ALA A 9 17.49 20.94 3.30
N PHE A 10 16.44 20.78 4.08
CA PHE A 10 15.38 19.81 3.83
C PHE A 10 14.57 20.16 2.57
N GLU A 11 14.22 21.43 2.36
CA GLU A 11 13.56 21.90 1.15
C GLU A 11 14.43 21.72 -0.10
N ILE A 12 15.70 22.09 -0.02
CA ILE A 12 16.66 21.87 -1.13
C ILE A 12 16.74 20.37 -1.46
N TYR A 13 16.79 19.52 -0.43
CA TYR A 13 16.83 18.08 -0.63
C TYR A 13 15.56 17.55 -1.25
N ARG A 14 14.39 18.05 -0.82
CA ARG A 14 13.09 17.74 -1.40
C ARG A 14 13.01 18.11 -2.89
N GLU A 15 13.50 19.30 -3.24
CA GLU A 15 13.57 19.76 -4.63
C GLU A 15 14.53 18.91 -5.48
N GLN A 16 15.69 18.54 -4.95
CA GLN A 16 16.66 17.68 -5.65
C GLN A 16 16.13 16.27 -5.91
N THR A 17 15.24 15.77 -5.05
CA THR A 17 14.56 14.49 -5.27
C THR A 17 13.32 14.60 -6.16
N GLU A 18 13.12 15.73 -6.86
CA GLU A 18 11.96 15.99 -7.74
C GLU A 18 10.62 15.76 -7.02
N ASN A 19 10.54 16.11 -5.72
CA ASN A 19 9.39 15.84 -4.84
C ASN A 19 9.02 14.36 -4.69
N ARG A 20 9.95 13.44 -4.94
CA ARG A 20 9.75 11.99 -4.76
C ARG A 20 9.78 11.54 -3.30
N GLY A 21 9.90 12.49 -2.37
CA GLY A 21 9.99 12.25 -0.93
C GLY A 21 11.42 12.07 -0.42
N VAL A 22 11.58 12.21 0.88
CA VAL A 22 12.86 12.15 1.59
C VAL A 22 12.94 10.84 2.37
N ALA A 23 14.01 10.08 2.19
CA ALA A 23 14.23 8.87 2.98
C ALA A 23 14.26 9.21 4.48
N PRO A 24 13.55 8.48 5.37
CA PRO A 24 13.48 8.77 6.81
C PRO A 24 14.86 8.97 7.45
N ILE A 25 15.81 8.13 7.06
CA ILE A 25 17.19 8.16 7.59
C ILE A 25 17.89 9.52 7.38
N ARG A 26 17.58 10.22 6.28
CA ARG A 26 18.14 11.55 5.98
C ARG A 26 17.38 12.68 6.66
N ALA A 27 16.11 12.46 6.96
CA ALA A 27 15.25 13.42 7.64
C ALA A 27 15.41 13.40 9.17
N MET A 28 16.03 12.36 9.76
CA MET A 28 16.05 12.14 11.21
C MET A 28 16.57 13.32 12.03
N THR A 29 17.60 14.02 11.57
CA THR A 29 18.13 15.17 12.29
C THR A 29 17.11 16.31 12.34
N TYR A 30 16.41 16.55 11.24
CA TYR A 30 15.34 17.56 11.17
C TYR A 30 14.15 17.18 12.05
N LEU A 31 13.66 15.95 11.92
CA LEU A 31 12.57 15.41 12.73
C LEU A 31 12.90 15.48 14.22
N THR A 32 14.09 15.03 14.64
CA THR A 32 14.55 15.11 16.03
C THR A 32 14.60 16.56 16.54
N THR A 33 14.97 17.50 15.69
CA THR A 33 15.02 18.91 16.07
C THR A 33 13.62 19.49 16.27
N LEU A 34 12.66 19.09 15.45
CA LEU A 34 11.25 19.47 15.61
C LEU A 34 10.66 18.86 16.90
N THR A 35 10.91 17.57 17.18
CA THR A 35 10.36 16.90 18.38
C THR A 35 10.82 17.54 19.68
N ARG A 36 12.06 18.07 19.76
CA ARG A 36 12.59 18.72 20.96
C ARG A 36 11.81 19.97 21.39
N LYS A 37 11.02 20.55 20.50
CA LYS A 37 10.20 21.75 20.77
C LYS A 37 8.79 21.39 21.24
N LEU A 38 8.40 20.12 21.13
CA LEU A 38 7.06 19.68 21.41
C LEU A 38 6.96 19.03 22.79
N PRO A 39 5.82 19.20 23.51
CA PRO A 39 5.51 18.37 24.67
C PRO A 39 5.32 16.92 24.22
N LYS A 40 5.46 15.97 25.15
CA LYS A 40 5.23 14.55 24.84
C LYS A 40 3.82 14.28 24.28
N VAL A 41 2.84 15.04 24.75
CA VAL A 41 1.49 15.09 24.20
C VAL A 41 1.24 16.52 23.77
N ALA A 42 1.16 16.73 22.46
CA ALA A 42 0.94 18.03 21.84
C ALA A 42 -0.50 18.16 21.34
N LYS A 43 -0.98 19.39 21.25
CA LYS A 43 -2.17 19.65 20.43
C LYS A 43 -1.81 19.48 18.96
N PRO A 44 -2.77 19.10 18.11
CA PRO A 44 -2.51 18.90 16.68
C PRO A 44 -1.89 20.13 16.00
N GLU A 45 -2.30 21.33 16.38
CA GLU A 45 -1.79 22.58 15.82
C GLU A 45 -0.30 22.80 16.18
N GLU A 46 0.11 22.39 17.39
CA GLU A 46 1.50 22.47 17.85
C GLU A 46 2.40 21.46 17.10
N ALA A 47 1.83 20.32 16.70
CA ALA A 47 2.54 19.27 15.97
C ALA A 47 2.48 19.42 14.44
N ALA A 48 1.87 20.47 13.91
CA ALA A 48 1.63 20.64 12.47
C ALA A 48 2.92 20.61 11.63
N ASP A 49 3.98 21.30 12.08
CA ASP A 49 5.28 21.31 11.38
C ASP A 49 5.93 19.92 11.35
N LEU A 50 5.87 19.20 12.48
CA LEU A 50 6.39 17.83 12.56
C LEU A 50 5.59 16.89 11.68
N PHE A 51 4.26 17.00 11.70
CA PHE A 51 3.40 16.21 10.84
C PHE A 51 3.66 16.50 9.36
N ALA A 52 3.78 17.76 8.97
CA ALA A 52 4.13 18.16 7.61
C ALA A 52 5.50 17.60 7.17
N ALA A 53 6.48 17.57 8.08
CA ALA A 53 7.76 16.94 7.80
C ALA A 53 7.64 15.42 7.58
N PHE A 54 6.78 14.74 8.34
CA PHE A 54 6.46 13.32 8.08
C PHE A 54 5.77 13.09 6.73
N GLU A 55 4.91 14.01 6.27
CA GLU A 55 4.26 13.91 4.95
C GLU A 55 5.25 13.97 3.77
N THR A 56 6.43 14.55 4.00
CA THR A 56 7.48 14.57 2.97
C THR A 56 8.32 13.30 2.95
N LEU A 57 8.17 12.43 3.96
CA LEU A 57 8.84 11.13 3.96
C LEU A 57 8.12 10.23 2.95
N ALA A 58 8.84 9.81 1.94
CA ALA A 58 8.33 8.84 0.98
C ALA A 58 9.40 7.79 0.72
N THR A 59 8.95 6.60 0.43
CA THR A 59 9.84 5.57 -0.08
C THR A 59 9.95 5.69 -1.59
N PRO A 60 11.12 5.40 -2.17
CA PRO A 60 11.33 5.45 -3.62
C PRO A 60 10.28 4.66 -4.41
N ALA A 61 9.79 3.55 -3.90
CA ALA A 61 8.85 2.71 -4.63
C ALA A 61 7.40 3.26 -4.62
N VAL A 62 6.95 3.96 -3.57
CA VAL A 62 5.66 4.70 -3.62
C VAL A 62 5.74 5.78 -4.70
N ALA A 63 6.84 6.53 -4.72
CA ALA A 63 7.09 7.54 -5.74
C ALA A 63 7.18 6.95 -7.15
N GLN A 64 7.85 5.81 -7.32
CA GLN A 64 7.94 5.11 -8.62
C GLN A 64 6.57 4.59 -9.08
N THR A 65 5.78 3.99 -8.19
CA THR A 65 4.43 3.50 -8.53
C THR A 65 3.51 4.66 -8.91
N ALA A 66 3.56 5.77 -8.17
CA ALA A 66 2.81 6.98 -8.50
C ALA A 66 3.25 7.54 -9.87
N ALA A 67 4.56 7.61 -10.13
CA ALA A 67 5.10 8.06 -11.41
C ALA A 67 4.71 7.13 -12.57
N ALA A 68 4.78 5.82 -12.39
CA ALA A 68 4.36 4.84 -13.39
C ALA A 68 2.86 4.94 -13.70
N THR A 69 2.03 5.08 -12.66
CA THR A 69 0.58 5.29 -12.81
C THR A 69 0.28 6.59 -13.54
N ALA A 70 0.94 7.68 -13.16
CA ALA A 70 0.80 8.98 -13.85
C ALA A 70 1.24 8.88 -15.33
N ALA A 71 2.37 8.22 -15.62
CA ALA A 71 2.85 8.02 -16.99
C ALA A 71 1.85 7.23 -17.84
N ARG A 72 1.19 6.22 -17.25
CA ARG A 72 0.20 5.41 -17.95
C ARG A 72 -1.09 6.17 -18.20
N LEU A 73 -1.59 6.90 -17.22
CA LEU A 73 -2.73 7.80 -17.40
C LEU A 73 -2.45 8.86 -18.46
N LEU A 74 -1.21 9.34 -18.55
CA LEU A 74 -0.74 10.25 -19.59
C LEU A 74 -0.75 9.64 -21.00
N ALA A 75 -0.53 8.35 -21.13
CA ALA A 75 -0.54 7.63 -22.41
C ALA A 75 -1.97 7.31 -22.89
N GLY A 76 -2.97 7.37 -22.00
CA GLY A 76 -4.36 7.10 -22.33
C GLY A 76 -5.04 8.23 -23.13
N PRO A 77 -6.28 8.00 -23.62
CA PRO A 77 -7.02 8.94 -24.47
C PRO A 77 -7.27 10.32 -23.80
N ASN A 78 -7.35 10.36 -22.47
CA ASN A 78 -7.57 11.58 -21.70
C ASN A 78 -6.26 12.13 -21.08
N GLY A 79 -5.11 11.60 -21.43
CA GLY A 79 -3.82 12.02 -20.88
C GLY A 79 -3.44 13.48 -21.16
N GLY A 80 -4.08 14.10 -22.16
CA GLY A 80 -3.92 15.53 -22.44
C GLY A 80 -4.30 16.44 -21.27
N VAL A 81 -5.36 16.11 -20.55
CA VAL A 81 -5.82 16.89 -19.38
C VAL A 81 -4.81 16.80 -18.23
N ILE A 82 -4.28 15.59 -17.98
CA ILE A 82 -3.25 15.37 -16.95
C ILE A 82 -1.97 16.14 -17.29
N ARG A 83 -1.53 16.11 -18.56
CA ARG A 83 -0.37 16.92 -19.02
C ARG A 83 -0.58 18.40 -18.78
N SER A 84 -1.76 18.91 -19.13
CA SER A 84 -2.12 20.32 -18.91
C SER A 84 -2.10 20.70 -17.42
N TRP A 85 -2.59 19.82 -16.55
CA TRP A 85 -2.54 19.99 -15.10
C TRP A 85 -1.10 20.01 -14.58
N GLN A 86 -0.27 19.05 -14.98
CA GLN A 86 1.16 19.00 -14.61
C GLN A 86 1.94 20.25 -15.05
N ASP A 87 1.64 20.77 -16.26
CA ASP A 87 2.28 21.98 -16.78
C ASP A 87 1.86 23.21 -15.97
N ALA A 88 0.58 23.31 -15.60
CA ALA A 88 0.06 24.39 -14.78
C ALA A 88 0.66 24.34 -13.35
N ASP A 89 0.75 23.15 -12.75
CA ASP A 89 1.35 22.95 -11.43
C ASP A 89 2.84 23.34 -11.42
N ARG A 90 3.60 22.94 -12.44
CA ARG A 90 5.00 23.39 -12.59
C ARG A 90 5.11 24.90 -12.71
N SER A 91 4.18 25.53 -13.41
CA SER A 91 4.17 26.99 -13.59
C SER A 91 3.81 27.72 -12.29
N LEU A 92 2.86 27.17 -11.51
CA LEU A 92 2.53 27.69 -10.19
C LEU A 92 3.74 27.64 -9.25
N ARG A 93 4.46 26.51 -9.23
CA ARG A 93 5.68 26.37 -8.40
C ARG A 93 6.75 27.38 -8.78
N ARG A 94 6.96 27.61 -10.09
CA ARG A 94 7.90 28.65 -10.56
C ARG A 94 7.46 30.03 -10.12
N ALA A 95 6.18 30.35 -10.21
CA ALA A 95 5.63 31.64 -9.77
C ALA A 95 5.78 31.84 -8.25
N LEU A 96 5.50 30.80 -7.44
CA LEU A 96 5.72 30.80 -5.99
C LEU A 96 7.20 31.00 -5.63
N THR A 97 8.10 30.27 -6.32
CA THR A 97 9.56 30.43 -6.12
C THR A 97 10.02 31.83 -6.49
N LYS A 98 9.52 32.39 -7.61
CA LYS A 98 9.80 33.77 -8.01
C LYS A 98 9.35 34.77 -6.94
N LEU A 99 8.12 34.63 -6.44
CA LEU A 99 7.58 35.49 -5.38
C LEU A 99 8.38 35.38 -4.08
N SER A 100 8.74 34.16 -3.65
CA SER A 100 9.51 33.93 -2.41
C SER A 100 10.95 34.43 -2.47
N ASN A 101 11.53 34.52 -3.68
CA ASN A 101 12.90 35.01 -3.91
C ASN A 101 12.96 36.52 -4.18
N LEU A 102 11.83 37.24 -4.15
CA LEU A 102 11.86 38.69 -4.28
C LEU A 102 12.55 39.33 -3.06
N PRO A 103 13.44 40.32 -3.28
CA PRO A 103 14.03 41.09 -2.18
C PRO A 103 12.94 41.76 -1.33
N ALA A 104 13.21 41.94 -0.02
CA ALA A 104 12.26 42.59 0.88
C ALA A 104 11.91 44.03 0.46
N ASP A 105 12.81 44.69 -0.24
CA ASP A 105 12.71 46.03 -0.79
C ASP A 105 12.28 46.06 -2.27
N ALA A 106 11.78 44.96 -2.82
CA ALA A 106 11.29 44.92 -4.21
C ALA A 106 10.20 45.95 -4.45
N PRO A 107 10.18 46.62 -5.63
CA PRO A 107 9.15 47.59 -6.00
C PRO A 107 7.74 46.98 -5.87
N PRO A 108 6.74 47.77 -5.39
CA PRO A 108 5.37 47.28 -5.20
C PRO A 108 4.72 46.68 -6.44
N ASP A 109 4.97 47.25 -7.61
CA ASP A 109 4.49 46.76 -8.90
C ASP A 109 5.09 45.40 -9.27
N VAL A 110 6.35 45.17 -8.97
CA VAL A 110 7.03 43.88 -9.19
C VAL A 110 6.45 42.80 -8.27
N LYS A 111 6.18 43.16 -7.01
CA LYS A 111 5.59 42.23 -6.04
C LYS A 111 4.15 41.90 -6.42
N GLN A 112 3.36 42.91 -6.79
CA GLN A 112 1.99 42.74 -7.24
C GLN A 112 1.91 41.87 -8.49
N THR A 113 2.76 42.06 -9.48
CA THR A 113 2.84 41.22 -10.68
C THR A 113 3.14 39.75 -10.33
N ALA A 114 4.05 39.51 -9.38
CA ALA A 114 4.38 38.16 -8.94
C ALA A 114 3.22 37.49 -8.18
N GLU A 115 2.48 38.23 -7.37
CA GLU A 115 1.27 37.76 -6.68
C GLU A 115 0.13 37.45 -7.67
N GLU A 116 -0.05 38.26 -8.70
CA GLU A 116 -1.03 38.05 -9.78
C GLU A 116 -0.67 36.80 -10.62
N ASP A 117 0.62 36.60 -10.93
CA ASP A 117 1.12 35.37 -11.57
C ASP A 117 0.75 34.12 -10.74
N VAL A 118 0.99 34.15 -9.42
CA VAL A 118 0.64 33.05 -8.52
C VAL A 118 -0.87 32.80 -8.49
N ALA A 119 -1.68 33.85 -8.39
CA ALA A 119 -3.13 33.72 -8.37
C ALA A 119 -3.67 33.12 -9.69
N THR A 120 -3.13 33.54 -10.82
CA THR A 120 -3.50 33.04 -12.15
C THR A 120 -3.19 31.56 -12.29
N TRP A 121 -1.98 31.12 -11.94
CA TRP A 121 -1.60 29.72 -12.05
C TRP A 121 -2.33 28.85 -11.03
N ARG A 122 -2.62 29.35 -9.82
CA ARG A 122 -3.42 28.63 -8.82
C ARG A 122 -4.83 28.34 -9.34
N SER A 123 -5.53 29.35 -9.85
CA SER A 123 -6.86 29.17 -10.44
C SER A 123 -6.84 28.17 -11.61
N ARG A 124 -5.77 28.19 -12.42
CA ARG A 124 -5.62 27.25 -13.53
C ARG A 124 -5.41 25.81 -13.04
N VAL A 125 -4.60 25.60 -12.01
CA VAL A 125 -4.38 24.29 -11.37
C VAL A 125 -5.70 23.76 -10.82
N GLU A 126 -6.44 24.55 -10.04
CA GLU A 126 -7.73 24.16 -9.46
C GLU A 126 -8.75 23.73 -10.53
N THR A 127 -8.84 24.49 -11.62
CA THR A 127 -9.75 24.16 -12.73
C THR A 127 -9.38 22.85 -13.41
N LEU A 128 -8.10 22.64 -13.67
CA LEU A 128 -7.62 21.42 -14.31
C LEU A 128 -7.70 20.22 -13.37
N GLU A 129 -7.48 20.42 -12.08
CA GLU A 129 -7.64 19.39 -11.06
C GLU A 129 -9.08 18.89 -10.99
N GLN A 130 -10.06 19.77 -11.02
CA GLN A 130 -11.47 19.38 -11.11
C GLN A 130 -11.76 18.53 -12.35
N GLN A 131 -11.23 18.91 -13.52
CA GLN A 131 -11.38 18.13 -14.74
C GLN A 131 -10.70 16.76 -14.66
N VAL A 132 -9.48 16.69 -14.08
CA VAL A 132 -8.78 15.44 -13.85
C VAL A 132 -9.55 14.54 -12.90
N ASN A 133 -10.07 15.07 -11.79
CA ASN A 133 -10.83 14.31 -10.81
C ASN A 133 -12.17 13.79 -11.37
N GLN A 134 -12.81 14.50 -12.29
CA GLN A 134 -13.99 14.02 -12.99
C GLN A 134 -13.68 12.85 -13.93
N LEU A 135 -12.56 12.89 -14.63
CA LEU A 135 -12.13 11.84 -15.58
C LEU A 135 -11.45 10.64 -14.86
N PHE A 136 -10.82 10.91 -13.75
CA PHE A 136 -10.04 9.97 -12.96
C PHE A 136 -10.32 10.19 -11.46
N PRO A 137 -11.42 9.68 -10.91
CA PRO A 137 -11.83 9.95 -9.52
C PRO A 137 -10.77 9.61 -8.47
N ASN A 138 -9.87 8.68 -8.79
CA ASN A 138 -8.79 8.25 -7.90
C ASN A 138 -7.44 8.93 -8.20
N PHE A 139 -7.40 9.93 -9.08
CA PHE A 139 -6.16 10.63 -9.42
C PHE A 139 -5.51 11.32 -8.22
N GLY A 140 -6.32 11.81 -7.28
CA GLY A 140 -5.83 12.35 -6.01
C GLY A 140 -5.00 11.38 -5.16
N LEU A 141 -5.16 10.06 -5.35
CA LEU A 141 -4.33 9.04 -4.70
C LEU A 141 -2.92 8.97 -5.29
N VAL A 142 -2.76 9.41 -6.54
CA VAL A 142 -1.49 9.39 -7.29
C VAL A 142 -0.73 10.70 -7.11
N THR A 143 -1.41 11.78 -6.70
CA THR A 143 -0.75 13.05 -6.38
C THR A 143 -0.08 12.96 -5.01
N LEU A 144 1.16 13.40 -4.92
CA LEU A 144 1.94 13.44 -3.67
C LEU A 144 1.64 14.70 -2.84
N GLU A 145 0.43 15.25 -2.92
CA GLU A 145 0.07 16.40 -2.11
C GLU A 145 -0.02 16.04 -0.62
N PRO A 146 0.63 16.80 0.26
CA PRO A 146 0.58 16.54 1.70
C PRO A 146 -0.84 16.70 2.25
N VAL A 147 -1.23 15.79 3.14
CA VAL A 147 -2.44 15.92 3.94
C VAL A 147 -2.13 16.83 5.14
N THR A 148 -3.06 17.69 5.53
CA THR A 148 -2.90 18.44 6.77
C THR A 148 -3.31 17.60 7.97
N ILE A 149 -2.70 17.87 9.13
CA ILE A 149 -3.08 17.18 10.37
C ILE A 149 -4.55 17.41 10.71
N GLN A 150 -5.10 18.56 10.36
CA GLN A 150 -6.52 18.89 10.56
C GLN A 150 -7.43 18.00 9.72
N THR A 151 -7.11 17.81 8.44
CA THR A 151 -7.86 16.91 7.54
C THR A 151 -7.80 15.46 8.04
N LEU A 152 -6.62 15.02 8.50
CA LEU A 152 -6.44 13.68 9.04
C LEU A 152 -7.32 13.45 10.27
N ARG A 153 -7.33 14.36 11.24
CA ARG A 153 -8.11 14.25 12.48
C ARG A 153 -9.60 14.05 12.22
N THR A 154 -10.15 14.84 11.28
CA THR A 154 -11.58 14.75 10.92
C THR A 154 -11.94 13.41 10.26
N SER A 155 -10.95 12.72 9.70
CA SER A 155 -11.12 11.42 9.08
C SER A 155 -11.01 10.25 10.05
N LEU A 156 -10.51 10.48 11.29
CA LEU A 156 -10.40 9.44 12.32
C LEU A 156 -11.72 9.21 13.06
N GLY A 157 -12.02 7.96 13.34
CA GLY A 157 -13.11 7.56 14.25
C GLY A 157 -12.77 7.84 15.72
N PRO A 158 -13.78 7.85 16.63
CA PRO A 158 -13.57 8.20 18.04
C PRO A 158 -12.68 7.20 18.80
N ARG A 159 -12.63 5.94 18.39
CA ARG A 159 -11.79 4.88 18.98
C ARG A 159 -10.70 4.40 18.04
N GLU A 160 -10.31 5.22 17.08
CA GLU A 160 -9.21 4.99 16.17
C GLU A 160 -8.00 5.80 16.59
N ARG A 161 -6.82 5.19 16.50
CA ARG A 161 -5.54 5.90 16.58
C ARG A 161 -4.69 5.56 15.39
N LEU A 162 -3.98 6.56 14.92
CA LEU A 162 -3.08 6.44 13.81
C LEU A 162 -1.64 6.49 14.31
N LEU A 163 -0.86 5.52 13.91
CA LEU A 163 0.54 5.37 14.24
C LEU A 163 1.39 5.61 12.99
N ARG A 164 2.32 6.55 13.09
CA ARG A 164 3.37 6.77 12.08
C ARG A 164 4.73 6.52 12.71
N ILE A 165 5.59 5.80 12.00
CA ILE A 165 6.95 5.51 12.47
C ILE A 165 7.94 5.81 11.36
N ALA A 166 8.94 6.63 11.69
CA ALA A 166 10.10 6.89 10.86
C ALA A 166 11.35 6.35 11.56
N LEU A 167 12.03 5.37 10.96
CA LEU A 167 13.25 4.78 11.48
C LEU A 167 14.47 5.45 10.87
N GLY A 168 15.41 5.82 11.75
CA GLY A 168 16.77 6.19 11.38
C GLY A 168 17.70 4.97 11.49
N LEU A 169 19.02 5.23 11.49
CA LEU A 169 20.02 4.14 11.57
C LEU A 169 19.97 3.37 12.89
N LYS A 170 19.82 4.05 14.03
CA LYS A 170 19.91 3.47 15.39
C LYS A 170 18.64 3.62 16.21
N SER A 171 17.83 4.60 15.91
CA SER A 171 16.59 4.94 16.61
C SER A 171 15.62 5.56 15.62
N GLY A 172 14.39 5.83 16.05
CA GLY A 172 13.38 6.46 15.24
C GLY A 172 12.52 7.43 16.02
N ILE A 173 11.53 7.98 15.34
CA ILE A 173 10.50 8.85 15.90
C ILE A 173 9.14 8.27 15.51
N GLY A 174 8.24 8.22 16.49
CA GLY A 174 6.85 7.82 16.28
C GLY A 174 5.88 8.96 16.62
N LEU A 175 4.78 8.98 15.91
CA LEU A 175 3.60 9.79 16.17
C LEU A 175 2.41 8.87 16.41
N LEU A 176 1.78 8.97 17.56
CA LEU A 176 0.47 8.37 17.82
C LEU A 176 -0.56 9.50 17.83
N ILE A 177 -1.47 9.46 16.88
CA ILE A 177 -2.40 10.56 16.58
C ILE A 177 -3.83 10.09 16.84
N ASP A 178 -4.59 10.83 17.60
CA ASP A 178 -6.04 10.74 17.72
C ASP A 178 -6.72 12.04 17.28
N ARG A 179 -8.03 12.17 17.53
CA ARG A 179 -8.78 13.37 17.16
C ARG A 179 -8.32 14.64 17.87
N ASP A 180 -7.79 14.49 19.09
CA ASP A 180 -7.59 15.60 20.01
C ASP A 180 -6.12 15.83 20.35
N SER A 181 -5.26 14.83 20.14
CA SER A 181 -3.87 14.87 20.55
C SER A 181 -2.92 14.20 19.57
N VAL A 182 -1.65 14.59 19.67
CA VAL A 182 -0.51 13.95 19.01
C VAL A 182 0.51 13.61 20.08
N ARG A 183 0.71 12.32 20.32
CA ARG A 183 1.79 11.88 21.17
C ARG A 183 3.04 11.65 20.32
N VAL A 184 4.08 12.39 20.64
CA VAL A 184 5.40 12.26 20.02
C VAL A 184 6.29 11.40 20.91
N PHE A 185 6.92 10.38 20.35
CA PHE A 185 7.74 9.46 21.12
C PHE A 185 8.98 8.99 20.35
N GLU A 186 10.00 8.61 21.10
CA GLU A 186 11.22 8.01 20.56
C GLU A 186 11.01 6.50 20.35
N VAL A 187 11.45 6.00 19.22
CA VAL A 187 11.54 4.57 18.90
C VAL A 187 12.97 4.11 19.18
N SER A 188 13.13 3.11 20.03
CA SER A 188 14.44 2.71 20.57
C SER A 188 15.28 1.83 19.64
N ILE A 189 14.74 1.45 18.48
CA ILE A 189 15.44 0.66 17.45
C ILE A 189 15.51 1.44 16.13
N GLY A 190 16.54 1.14 15.34
CA GLY A 190 16.70 1.68 13.99
C GLY A 190 16.37 0.67 12.91
N GLU A 191 16.50 1.09 11.64
CA GLU A 191 16.10 0.31 10.45
C GLU A 191 16.79 -1.05 10.37
N SER A 192 18.11 -1.13 10.67
CA SER A 192 18.84 -2.41 10.58
C SER A 192 18.34 -3.44 11.60
N THR A 193 18.10 -3.01 12.85
CA THR A 193 17.56 -3.90 13.89
C THR A 193 16.14 -4.32 13.57
N ALA A 194 15.30 -3.40 13.09
CA ALA A 194 13.94 -3.71 12.66
C ALA A 194 13.94 -4.73 11.50
N ALA A 195 14.81 -4.53 10.50
CA ALA A 195 14.95 -5.45 9.37
C ALA A 195 15.41 -6.85 9.79
N GLU A 196 16.36 -6.95 10.73
CA GLU A 196 16.81 -8.23 11.28
C GLU A 196 15.67 -8.96 11.99
N LEU A 197 14.95 -8.28 12.90
CA LEU A 197 13.85 -8.89 13.66
C LEU A 197 12.69 -9.31 12.75
N VAL A 198 12.30 -8.47 11.80
CA VAL A 198 11.30 -8.81 10.78
C VAL A 198 11.74 -10.02 9.95
N GLY A 199 13.02 -10.06 9.54
CA GLY A 199 13.59 -11.20 8.81
C GLY A 199 13.51 -12.52 9.58
N ARG A 200 13.79 -12.49 10.89
CA ARG A 200 13.69 -13.66 11.78
C ARG A 200 12.23 -14.14 11.90
N ILE A 201 11.29 -13.23 12.14
CA ILE A 201 9.86 -13.55 12.20
C ILE A 201 9.41 -14.20 10.90
N LYS A 202 9.69 -13.57 9.75
CA LYS A 202 9.32 -14.10 8.42
C LYS A 202 9.93 -15.46 8.13
N LYS A 203 11.18 -15.70 8.54
CA LYS A 203 11.84 -16.98 8.38
C LYS A 203 11.16 -18.08 9.20
N SER A 204 10.73 -17.80 10.42
CA SER A 204 10.01 -18.76 11.26
C SER A 204 8.63 -19.12 10.70
N VAL A 205 7.91 -18.17 10.13
CA VAL A 205 6.58 -18.43 9.53
C VAL A 205 6.67 -19.22 8.21
N ARG A 206 7.74 -19.00 7.43
CA ARG A 206 7.91 -19.68 6.14
C ARG A 206 8.41 -21.11 6.25
N ASN A 207 8.92 -21.51 7.39
CA ASN A 207 9.43 -22.85 7.63
C ASN A 207 8.53 -23.61 8.61
N PRO A 208 7.71 -24.56 8.16
CA PRO A 208 6.79 -25.30 9.01
C PRO A 208 7.48 -26.16 10.08
N ASP A 209 8.79 -26.42 9.92
CA ASP A 209 9.58 -27.20 10.89
C ASP A 209 10.14 -26.33 12.03
N VAL A 210 9.86 -25.04 12.04
CA VAL A 210 10.38 -24.08 13.03
C VAL A 210 9.22 -23.35 13.70
N ASP A 211 9.22 -23.31 15.02
CA ASP A 211 8.26 -22.53 15.79
C ASP A 211 8.36 -21.04 15.47
N PHE A 212 7.22 -20.35 15.57
CA PHE A 212 7.15 -18.90 15.41
C PHE A 212 8.12 -18.19 16.37
N ASP A 213 8.95 -17.27 15.86
CA ASP A 213 9.94 -16.54 16.66
C ASP A 213 9.27 -15.47 17.55
N GLN A 214 8.62 -15.93 18.61
CA GLN A 214 7.94 -15.06 19.60
C GLN A 214 8.90 -14.07 20.26
N ARG A 215 10.18 -14.43 20.42
CA ARG A 215 11.19 -13.55 21.01
C ARG A 215 11.49 -12.37 20.08
N ALA A 216 11.63 -12.61 18.78
CA ALA A 216 11.81 -11.54 17.82
C ALA A 216 10.57 -10.63 17.74
N ALA A 217 9.36 -11.20 17.77
CA ALA A 217 8.11 -10.46 17.80
C ALA A 217 8.00 -9.57 19.05
N ARG A 218 8.41 -10.08 20.21
CA ARG A 218 8.48 -9.33 21.47
C ARG A 218 9.51 -8.22 21.43
N GLN A 219 10.74 -8.53 20.98
CA GLN A 219 11.80 -7.53 20.87
C GLN A 219 11.42 -6.38 19.94
N LEU A 220 10.74 -6.71 18.82
CA LEU A 220 10.25 -5.70 17.90
C LEU A 220 9.17 -4.83 18.54
N TYR A 221 8.20 -5.44 19.25
CA TYR A 221 7.18 -4.71 20.01
C TYR A 221 7.81 -3.75 21.02
N GLU A 222 8.75 -4.21 21.85
CA GLU A 222 9.42 -3.37 22.85
C GLU A 222 10.19 -2.23 22.19
N GLY A 223 10.91 -2.51 21.10
CA GLY A 223 11.64 -1.50 20.36
C GLY A 223 10.76 -0.39 19.79
N LEU A 224 9.56 -0.75 19.33
CA LEU A 224 8.64 0.17 18.69
C LEU A 224 7.72 0.91 19.70
N PHE A 225 7.20 0.19 20.72
CA PHE A 225 6.04 0.63 21.48
C PHE A 225 6.29 0.84 22.98
N SER A 226 7.48 0.55 23.50
CA SER A 226 7.73 0.67 24.96
C SER A 226 7.40 2.07 25.51
N ARG A 227 7.57 3.13 24.73
CA ARG A 227 7.30 4.52 25.13
C ARG A 227 5.84 4.93 25.13
N ILE A 228 4.99 4.14 24.46
CA ILE A 228 3.54 4.37 24.36
C ILE A 228 2.72 3.16 24.84
N ARG A 229 3.36 2.24 25.57
CA ARG A 229 2.69 1.03 26.08
C ARG A 229 1.42 1.38 26.87
N ASP A 230 1.51 2.33 27.80
CA ASP A 230 0.39 2.72 28.63
C ASP A 230 -0.77 3.30 27.81
N ASP A 231 -0.48 4.04 26.73
CA ASP A 231 -1.50 4.56 25.83
C ASP A 231 -2.19 3.46 25.03
N LEU A 232 -1.47 2.40 24.71
CA LEU A 232 -2.00 1.27 23.95
C LEU A 232 -2.71 0.23 24.83
N MET A 233 -2.34 0.11 26.12
CA MET A 233 -2.82 -0.95 27.01
C MET A 233 -3.81 -0.46 28.07
N SER A 234 -4.11 0.85 28.14
CA SER A 234 -5.10 1.42 29.06
C SER A 234 -6.54 1.02 28.71
N GLU A 235 -7.48 1.25 29.60
CA GLU A 235 -8.92 1.07 29.35
C GLU A 235 -9.43 2.01 28.23
N ALA A 236 -8.79 3.17 28.05
CA ALA A 236 -9.06 4.11 26.95
C ALA A 236 -8.32 3.74 25.66
N ALA A 237 -7.78 2.54 25.57
CA ALA A 237 -7.07 2.07 24.37
C ALA A 237 -7.97 2.12 23.11
N PRO A 238 -7.38 2.29 21.93
CA PRO A 238 -8.14 2.24 20.68
C PRO A 238 -8.76 0.85 20.48
N GLU A 239 -9.83 0.81 19.71
CA GLU A 239 -10.33 -0.46 19.15
C GLU A 239 -9.58 -0.79 17.85
N ARG A 240 -9.18 0.25 17.13
CA ARG A 240 -8.46 0.13 15.86
C ARG A 240 -7.18 0.94 15.85
N LEU A 241 -6.10 0.29 15.45
CA LEU A 241 -4.79 0.90 15.22
C LEU A 241 -4.52 0.96 13.72
N ILE A 242 -4.42 2.16 13.19
CA ILE A 242 -4.10 2.45 11.79
C ILE A 242 -2.61 2.75 11.72
N ILE A 243 -1.87 2.02 10.89
CA ILE A 243 -0.41 2.09 10.89
C ILE A 243 0.09 2.51 9.51
N GLU A 244 0.91 3.56 9.47
CA GLU A 244 1.74 3.90 8.33
C GLU A 244 3.21 3.67 8.70
N THR A 245 3.84 2.76 7.99
CA THR A 245 5.27 2.46 8.16
C THR A 245 5.97 2.38 6.82
N THR A 246 7.29 2.45 6.90
CA THR A 246 8.19 2.34 5.75
C THR A 246 9.24 1.27 6.04
N GLY A 247 10.02 0.92 5.04
CA GLY A 247 11.13 -0.01 5.21
C GLY A 247 10.70 -1.43 5.55
N ALA A 248 11.50 -2.12 6.35
CA ALA A 248 11.25 -3.49 6.73
C ALA A 248 9.93 -3.70 7.49
N LEU A 249 9.50 -2.69 8.28
CA LEU A 249 8.26 -2.74 9.06
C LEU A 249 7.01 -2.90 8.18
N ALA A 250 7.05 -2.37 6.98
CA ALA A 250 5.94 -2.44 6.04
C ALA A 250 5.65 -3.87 5.54
N SER A 251 6.59 -4.78 5.70
CA SER A 251 6.48 -6.18 5.27
C SER A 251 5.95 -7.13 6.34
N LEU A 252 5.52 -6.62 7.49
CA LEU A 252 5.05 -7.43 8.61
C LEU A 252 3.66 -6.98 9.07
N PRO A 253 2.69 -7.88 9.22
CA PRO A 253 1.44 -7.55 9.89
C PRO A 253 1.72 -7.35 11.40
N PHE A 254 1.39 -6.17 11.91
CA PHE A 254 1.64 -5.84 13.32
C PHE A 254 0.80 -6.68 14.30
N SER A 255 -0.26 -7.30 13.82
CA SER A 255 -1.12 -8.21 14.61
C SER A 255 -0.33 -9.37 15.26
N VAL A 256 0.81 -9.78 14.66
CA VAL A 256 1.64 -10.89 15.17
C VAL A 256 2.68 -10.46 16.20
N LEU A 257 2.76 -9.18 16.56
CA LEU A 257 3.66 -8.73 17.61
C LEU A 257 3.17 -9.16 18.99
N HIS A 258 4.11 -9.39 19.90
CA HIS A 258 3.85 -9.81 21.27
C HIS A 258 3.99 -8.63 22.25
N SER A 259 2.89 -8.29 22.93
CA SER A 259 2.85 -7.18 23.90
C SER A 259 3.33 -7.56 25.31
N ALA A 260 3.48 -8.86 25.61
CA ALA A 260 3.97 -9.40 26.86
C ALA A 260 4.98 -10.54 26.62
N GLU A 261 5.63 -11.03 27.68
CA GLU A 261 6.46 -12.23 27.56
C GLU A 261 5.62 -13.40 27.06
N PRO A 262 6.18 -14.24 26.19
CA PRO A 262 5.48 -15.42 25.70
C PRO A 262 5.08 -16.34 26.87
N THR A 263 3.81 -16.66 26.96
CA THR A 263 3.25 -17.64 27.88
C THR A 263 2.60 -18.76 27.09
N ASP A 264 2.40 -19.92 27.69
CA ASP A 264 1.78 -21.09 27.03
C ASP A 264 0.31 -20.81 26.60
N GLU A 265 -0.31 -19.74 27.11
CA GLU A 265 -1.71 -19.40 26.87
C GLU A 265 -1.94 -18.47 25.65
N GLY A 266 -0.88 -18.11 24.92
CA GLY A 266 -1.01 -17.31 23.70
C GLY A 266 -1.63 -15.92 23.87
N GLU A 267 -1.61 -15.35 25.06
CA GLU A 267 -2.29 -14.08 25.40
C GLU A 267 -1.57 -12.83 24.90
N ALA A 268 -0.34 -12.97 24.40
CA ALA A 268 0.53 -11.86 24.12
C ALA A 268 0.34 -11.20 22.74
N TRP A 269 -0.44 -11.78 21.83
CA TRP A 269 -0.64 -11.28 20.48
C TRP A 269 -1.29 -9.90 20.45
N LEU A 270 -0.72 -8.97 19.69
CA LEU A 270 -1.29 -7.62 19.54
C LEU A 270 -2.70 -7.67 18.93
N ALA A 271 -2.99 -8.66 18.07
CA ALA A 271 -4.33 -8.92 17.55
C ALA A 271 -5.40 -9.12 18.63
N LYS A 272 -5.04 -9.64 19.81
CA LYS A 272 -5.99 -9.78 20.94
C LYS A 272 -6.40 -8.42 21.50
N ARG A 273 -5.63 -7.37 21.25
CA ARG A 273 -5.86 -6.05 21.82
C ARG A 273 -6.64 -5.11 20.90
N PHE A 274 -6.26 -5.01 19.62
CA PHE A 274 -6.91 -4.14 18.62
C PHE A 274 -7.01 -4.79 17.27
N ALA A 275 -7.96 -4.29 16.47
CA ALA A 275 -7.92 -4.47 15.03
C ALA A 275 -6.78 -3.61 14.46
N VAL A 276 -5.93 -4.21 13.65
CA VAL A 276 -4.78 -3.54 13.03
C VAL A 276 -5.01 -3.41 11.53
N MET A 277 -4.78 -2.22 10.98
CA MET A 277 -4.77 -1.99 9.55
C MET A 277 -3.57 -1.15 9.14
N SER A 278 -2.99 -1.46 7.99
CA SER A 278 -1.92 -0.66 7.38
C SER A 278 -2.48 0.25 6.30
N VAL A 279 -1.89 1.43 6.18
CA VAL A 279 -2.22 2.39 5.13
C VAL A 279 -0.97 2.74 4.33
N PRO A 280 -1.08 2.85 2.99
CA PRO A 280 0.07 3.16 2.14
C PRO A 280 0.54 4.61 2.30
N SER A 281 -0.38 5.50 2.61
CA SER A 281 -0.12 6.92 2.89
C SER A 281 -1.32 7.55 3.60
N MET A 282 -1.10 8.70 4.24
CA MET A 282 -2.19 9.47 4.86
C MET A 282 -3.22 9.93 3.84
N ARG A 283 -2.77 10.30 2.64
CA ARG A 283 -3.68 10.70 1.55
C ARG A 283 -4.59 9.53 1.14
N ALA A 284 -4.05 8.33 0.96
CA ALA A 284 -4.85 7.16 0.63
C ALA A 284 -5.92 6.88 1.70
N PHE A 285 -5.55 7.01 2.98
CA PHE A 285 -6.49 6.86 4.09
C PHE A 285 -7.61 7.90 4.06
N VAL A 286 -7.26 9.19 3.95
CA VAL A 286 -8.23 10.30 3.91
C VAL A 286 -9.15 10.17 2.69
N SER A 287 -8.59 9.86 1.52
CA SER A 287 -9.38 9.69 0.29
C SER A 287 -10.34 8.50 0.37
N ALA A 288 -9.89 7.37 0.91
CA ALA A 288 -10.77 6.19 1.09
C ALA A 288 -11.93 6.49 2.05
N ARG A 289 -11.68 7.29 3.10
CA ARG A 289 -12.73 7.73 4.03
C ARG A 289 -13.71 8.71 3.39
N ALA A 290 -13.23 9.61 2.55
CA ALA A 290 -14.06 10.59 1.85
C ALA A 290 -14.92 9.97 0.75
N ALA A 291 -14.46 8.89 0.12
CA ALA A 291 -15.18 8.21 -0.97
C ALA A 291 -16.51 7.57 -0.53
N GLY A 292 -16.68 7.29 0.76
CA GLY A 292 -17.88 6.59 1.26
C GLY A 292 -17.94 5.12 0.79
N PRO A 293 -19.04 4.41 1.03
CA PRO A 293 -19.21 3.02 0.61
C PRO A 293 -19.36 2.91 -0.90
N SER A 294 -19.04 1.73 -1.43
CA SER A 294 -19.23 1.39 -2.86
C SER A 294 -20.68 1.55 -3.31
N GLN A 295 -20.86 2.07 -4.51
CA GLN A 295 -22.13 2.10 -5.24
C GLN A 295 -22.31 0.87 -6.13
N GLY A 296 -21.38 -0.08 -6.07
CA GLY A 296 -21.41 -1.32 -6.82
C GLY A 296 -22.66 -2.13 -6.56
N THR A 297 -23.23 -2.70 -7.61
CA THR A 297 -24.50 -3.47 -7.58
C THR A 297 -24.27 -4.98 -7.47
N VAL A 298 -23.04 -5.44 -7.71
CA VAL A 298 -22.66 -6.86 -7.62
C VAL A 298 -22.03 -7.11 -6.25
N PRO A 299 -22.66 -7.91 -5.36
CA PRO A 299 -22.15 -8.11 -4.00
C PRO A 299 -20.74 -8.71 -3.97
N PHE A 300 -20.46 -9.68 -4.86
CA PHE A 300 -19.22 -10.45 -4.86
C PHE A 300 -18.85 -10.94 -6.26
N VAL A 301 -17.57 -10.89 -6.60
CA VAL A 301 -16.96 -11.57 -7.75
C VAL A 301 -15.68 -12.25 -7.29
N GLY A 302 -15.53 -13.55 -7.57
CA GLY A 302 -14.38 -14.35 -7.18
C GLY A 302 -13.72 -15.05 -8.36
N TYR A 303 -12.39 -15.05 -8.40
CA TYR A 303 -11.55 -15.71 -9.39
C TYR A 303 -10.56 -16.65 -8.73
N GLY A 304 -10.48 -17.91 -9.20
CA GLY A 304 -9.52 -18.86 -8.64
C GLY A 304 -9.43 -20.19 -9.41
N ASP A 305 -8.78 -21.18 -8.77
CA ASP A 305 -8.58 -22.52 -9.34
C ASP A 305 -8.01 -22.44 -10.77
N PHE A 306 -6.95 -21.64 -10.95
CA PHE A 306 -6.32 -21.44 -12.26
C PHE A 306 -5.85 -22.77 -12.86
N LEU A 307 -5.79 -22.85 -14.17
CA LEU A 307 -5.22 -24.00 -14.88
C LEU A 307 -3.73 -23.76 -15.10
N PRO A 308 -2.83 -24.58 -14.50
CA PRO A 308 -1.39 -24.43 -14.68
C PRO A 308 -0.97 -24.72 -16.12
N LEU A 309 0.15 -24.14 -16.53
CA LEU A 309 0.81 -24.48 -17.78
C LEU A 309 1.30 -25.94 -17.70
N VAL A 310 0.61 -26.82 -18.39
CA VAL A 310 1.05 -28.23 -18.51
C VAL A 310 2.25 -28.26 -19.45
N SER A 311 3.35 -28.82 -18.95
CA SER A 311 4.65 -29.07 -19.60
C SER A 311 4.79 -28.76 -21.10
N ALA A 312 5.96 -28.33 -21.50
CA ALA A 312 6.43 -27.84 -22.81
C ALA A 312 6.10 -28.67 -24.08
N THR A 313 5.37 -29.76 -23.95
CA THR A 313 4.80 -30.53 -25.08
C THR A 313 3.40 -30.07 -25.49
N ALA A 314 2.74 -29.21 -24.70
CA ALA A 314 1.40 -28.70 -24.98
C ALA A 314 1.48 -27.34 -25.68
N ALA A 315 1.47 -27.40 -26.97
CA ALA A 315 1.13 -26.42 -27.99
C ALA A 315 1.96 -25.10 -28.05
N PRO A 316 2.57 -24.85 -29.21
CA PRO A 316 3.19 -23.56 -29.59
C PRO A 316 2.26 -22.35 -29.46
N SER A 317 0.94 -22.59 -29.35
CA SER A 317 -0.07 -21.54 -29.22
C SER A 317 -0.10 -20.88 -27.83
N ILE A 318 0.10 -21.62 -26.74
CA ILE A 318 0.09 -21.08 -25.36
C ILE A 318 1.34 -20.25 -25.12
N THR A 319 2.48 -20.72 -25.59
CA THR A 319 3.75 -20.01 -25.53
C THR A 319 3.69 -18.68 -26.29
N ARG A 320 3.01 -18.67 -27.43
CA ARG A 320 2.77 -17.47 -28.24
C ARG A 320 1.83 -16.48 -27.56
N SER A 321 0.89 -16.95 -26.72
CA SER A 321 -0.01 -16.12 -25.92
C SER A 321 0.72 -15.32 -24.84
N ILE A 322 1.67 -15.97 -24.14
CA ILE A 322 2.54 -15.31 -23.17
C ILE A 322 3.36 -14.21 -23.84
N LEU A 323 3.82 -14.45 -25.07
CA LEU A 323 4.65 -13.53 -25.84
C LEU A 323 3.86 -12.39 -26.47
N ASN A 324 2.66 -12.66 -26.97
CA ASN A 324 1.85 -11.65 -27.69
C ASN A 324 1.23 -10.63 -26.74
N ALA A 325 0.98 -11.00 -25.47
CA ALA A 325 0.48 -10.08 -24.45
C ALA A 325 1.55 -9.05 -24.00
N ARG A 326 2.83 -9.38 -24.22
CA ARG A 326 3.97 -8.49 -23.89
C ARG A 326 5.06 -8.62 -24.96
N ARG A 327 5.71 -7.51 -25.29
CA ARG A 327 6.98 -7.52 -26.04
C ARG A 327 8.11 -7.99 -25.10
N LEU A 328 8.15 -9.29 -24.84
CA LEU A 328 9.20 -9.86 -24.00
C LEU A 328 10.55 -9.86 -24.73
N PRO A 329 11.66 -9.70 -24.00
CA PRO A 329 12.99 -9.88 -24.57
C PRO A 329 13.16 -11.29 -25.17
N SER A 330 14.01 -11.39 -26.19
CA SER A 330 14.32 -12.69 -26.81
C SER A 330 14.88 -13.67 -25.77
N GLY A 331 14.41 -14.92 -25.76
CA GLY A 331 14.84 -15.96 -24.80
C GLY A 331 13.98 -16.08 -23.55
N CYS A 332 13.10 -15.14 -23.25
CA CYS A 332 12.22 -15.21 -22.09
C CYS A 332 11.18 -16.34 -22.17
N GLU A 333 10.82 -16.78 -23.36
CA GLU A 333 9.78 -17.79 -23.57
C GLU A 333 10.05 -19.10 -22.83
N ALA A 334 11.20 -19.71 -23.06
CA ALA A 334 11.58 -20.99 -22.45
C ALA A 334 11.74 -20.86 -20.93
N LEU A 335 12.33 -19.75 -20.47
CA LEU A 335 12.54 -19.48 -19.04
C LEU A 335 11.22 -19.33 -18.30
N LEU A 336 10.28 -18.54 -18.83
CA LEU A 336 8.95 -18.37 -18.24
C LEU A 336 8.14 -19.67 -18.25
N THR A 337 8.16 -20.42 -19.35
CA THR A 337 7.47 -21.71 -19.43
C THR A 337 7.99 -22.67 -18.38
N GLY A 338 9.31 -22.76 -18.21
CA GLY A 338 9.95 -23.59 -17.21
C GLY A 338 9.64 -23.16 -15.78
N ALA A 339 9.61 -21.86 -15.51
CA ALA A 339 9.28 -21.31 -14.20
C ALA A 339 7.81 -21.56 -13.84
N LEU A 340 6.87 -21.22 -14.73
CA LEU A 340 5.44 -21.35 -14.48
C LEU A 340 4.97 -22.81 -14.42
N ALA A 341 5.63 -23.73 -15.11
CA ALA A 341 5.33 -25.17 -15.03
C ALA A 341 5.62 -25.78 -13.64
N LYS A 342 6.41 -25.10 -12.80
CA LYS A 342 6.69 -25.52 -11.42
C LYS A 342 5.56 -25.15 -10.44
N LEU A 343 4.67 -24.24 -10.81
CA LEU A 343 3.59 -23.78 -9.95
C LEU A 343 2.42 -24.77 -9.97
N PRO A 344 2.08 -25.37 -8.81
CA PRO A 344 0.98 -26.34 -8.73
C PRO A 344 -0.38 -25.66 -8.88
N ARG A 345 -1.37 -26.44 -9.29
CA ARG A 345 -2.76 -26.00 -9.21
C ARG A 345 -3.17 -25.88 -7.73
N LEU A 346 -3.88 -24.80 -7.41
CA LEU A 346 -4.41 -24.52 -6.08
C LEU A 346 -5.89 -24.94 -6.02
N ALA A 347 -6.16 -26.24 -5.88
CA ALA A 347 -7.54 -26.76 -5.92
C ALA A 347 -8.39 -26.29 -4.73
N GLY A 348 -7.78 -26.01 -3.56
CA GLY A 348 -8.44 -25.48 -2.36
C GLY A 348 -9.08 -24.11 -2.57
N THR A 349 -8.58 -23.32 -3.52
CA THR A 349 -9.11 -21.98 -3.82
C THR A 349 -10.55 -22.01 -4.36
N ALA A 350 -10.97 -23.09 -5.00
CA ALA A 350 -12.37 -23.26 -5.41
C ALA A 350 -13.30 -23.39 -4.20
N ALA A 351 -12.92 -24.16 -3.18
CA ALA A 351 -13.69 -24.33 -1.95
C ALA A 351 -13.76 -23.03 -1.15
N GLU A 352 -12.67 -22.28 -1.12
CA GLU A 352 -12.60 -20.96 -0.50
C GLU A 352 -13.62 -20.00 -1.13
N LEU A 353 -13.59 -19.82 -2.45
CA LEU A 353 -14.50 -18.93 -3.19
C LEU A 353 -15.97 -19.36 -3.07
N GLU A 354 -16.25 -20.65 -3.13
CA GLU A 354 -17.61 -21.18 -2.97
C GLU A 354 -18.13 -20.97 -1.53
N THR A 355 -17.24 -21.01 -0.53
CA THR A 355 -17.59 -20.71 0.86
C THR A 355 -17.94 -19.24 1.02
N VAL A 356 -17.11 -18.34 0.48
CA VAL A 356 -17.35 -16.88 0.52
C VAL A 356 -18.65 -16.53 -0.23
N LYS A 357 -18.84 -17.08 -1.43
CA LYS A 357 -20.09 -16.89 -2.22
C LYS A 357 -21.33 -17.25 -1.41
N ARG A 358 -21.30 -18.40 -0.69
CA ARG A 358 -22.41 -18.88 0.13
C ARG A 358 -22.67 -17.94 1.32
N VAL A 359 -21.64 -17.50 2.00
CA VAL A 359 -21.75 -16.59 3.16
C VAL A 359 -22.35 -15.24 2.73
N ILE A 360 -21.89 -14.69 1.61
CA ILE A 360 -22.40 -13.42 1.07
C ILE A 360 -23.80 -13.57 0.47
N GLY A 361 -24.20 -14.77 0.05
CA GLY A 361 -25.45 -15.01 -0.67
C GLY A 361 -25.38 -14.53 -2.13
N ALA A 362 -24.21 -14.62 -2.77
CA ALA A 362 -24.02 -14.17 -4.14
C ALA A 362 -24.46 -15.22 -5.17
N ASP A 363 -24.73 -14.76 -6.41
CA ASP A 363 -25.16 -15.60 -7.54
C ASP A 363 -24.07 -16.60 -7.96
N ASP A 364 -24.48 -17.74 -8.51
CA ASP A 364 -23.56 -18.78 -9.00
C ASP A 364 -22.62 -18.32 -10.12
N ARG A 365 -22.97 -17.24 -10.83
CA ARG A 365 -22.13 -16.63 -11.86
C ARG A 365 -21.02 -15.78 -11.30
N SER A 366 -21.06 -15.48 -10.01
CA SER A 366 -20.06 -14.62 -9.35
C SER A 366 -18.70 -15.30 -9.13
N VAL A 367 -18.62 -16.65 -9.25
CA VAL A 367 -17.37 -17.40 -9.10
C VAL A 367 -16.91 -17.92 -10.46
N LEU A 368 -15.72 -17.48 -10.87
CA LEU A 368 -15.10 -17.80 -12.15
C LEU A 368 -13.81 -18.61 -11.93
N LEU A 369 -13.91 -19.91 -12.23
CA LEU A 369 -12.84 -20.88 -12.01
C LEU A 369 -12.25 -21.37 -13.34
N ARG A 370 -11.03 -21.88 -13.29
CA ARG A 370 -10.35 -22.58 -14.39
C ARG A 370 -10.34 -21.76 -15.67
N ASN A 371 -10.89 -22.31 -16.77
CA ASN A 371 -10.93 -21.68 -18.08
C ASN A 371 -11.71 -20.35 -18.13
N ARG A 372 -12.52 -20.05 -17.11
CA ARG A 372 -13.17 -18.73 -16.97
C ARG A 372 -12.29 -17.71 -16.24
N PHE A 373 -11.27 -18.14 -15.53
CA PHE A 373 -10.31 -17.24 -14.86
C PHE A 373 -9.15 -16.92 -15.80
N THR A 374 -9.31 -15.96 -16.68
CA THR A 374 -8.27 -15.41 -17.55
C THR A 374 -8.10 -13.91 -17.31
N ASP A 375 -6.91 -13.35 -17.58
CA ASP A 375 -6.67 -11.92 -17.52
C ASP A 375 -7.71 -11.13 -18.33
N ARG A 376 -8.02 -11.61 -19.54
CA ARG A 376 -8.98 -10.98 -20.44
C ARG A 376 -10.40 -10.97 -19.88
N ASN A 377 -10.84 -12.06 -19.23
CA ASN A 377 -12.15 -12.11 -18.59
C ASN A 377 -12.24 -11.15 -17.41
N VAL A 378 -11.15 -10.97 -16.67
CA VAL A 378 -11.08 -9.96 -15.59
C VAL A 378 -11.18 -8.55 -16.16
N LEU A 379 -10.33 -8.23 -17.15
CA LEU A 379 -10.20 -6.88 -17.71
C LEU A 379 -11.46 -6.39 -18.46
N ASN A 380 -12.23 -7.30 -19.06
CA ASN A 380 -13.43 -6.97 -19.83
C ASN A 380 -14.74 -7.25 -19.07
N SER A 381 -14.68 -7.53 -17.78
CA SER A 381 -15.86 -7.87 -16.98
C SER A 381 -16.57 -6.64 -16.44
N GLU A 382 -17.79 -6.40 -16.86
CA GLU A 382 -18.66 -5.38 -16.24
C GLU A 382 -18.97 -5.71 -14.77
N GLN A 383 -19.00 -7.01 -14.41
CA GLN A 383 -19.20 -7.44 -13.03
C GLN A 383 -18.04 -7.03 -12.13
N VAL A 384 -16.80 -7.04 -12.62
CA VAL A 384 -15.61 -6.58 -11.88
C VAL A 384 -15.73 -5.09 -11.55
N ALA A 385 -16.14 -4.28 -12.52
CA ALA A 385 -16.33 -2.84 -12.31
C ALA A 385 -17.47 -2.53 -11.32
N ALA A 386 -18.49 -3.38 -11.24
CA ALA A 386 -19.65 -3.22 -10.37
C ALA A 386 -19.54 -4.00 -9.04
N ALA A 387 -18.41 -4.69 -8.78
CA ALA A 387 -18.26 -5.54 -7.61
C ALA A 387 -17.98 -4.72 -6.35
N ARG A 388 -18.74 -4.96 -5.28
CA ARG A 388 -18.44 -4.43 -3.94
C ARG A 388 -17.30 -5.20 -3.27
N VAL A 389 -17.26 -6.53 -3.46
CA VAL A 389 -16.17 -7.38 -3.02
C VAL A 389 -15.60 -8.12 -4.21
N LEU A 390 -14.30 -8.00 -4.44
CA LEU A 390 -13.57 -8.70 -5.49
C LEU A 390 -12.51 -9.59 -4.84
N MET A 391 -12.48 -10.87 -5.19
CA MET A 391 -11.55 -11.83 -4.59
C MET A 391 -10.77 -12.59 -5.64
N PHE A 392 -9.46 -12.67 -5.46
CA PHE A 392 -8.55 -13.47 -6.26
C PHE A 392 -7.88 -14.51 -5.37
N SER A 393 -8.15 -15.79 -5.64
CA SER A 393 -7.55 -16.93 -4.96
C SER A 393 -6.65 -17.68 -5.95
N THR A 394 -5.37 -17.29 -6.00
CA THR A 394 -4.39 -17.78 -6.99
C THR A 394 -2.95 -17.56 -6.51
N HIS A 395 -1.95 -17.85 -7.35
CA HIS A 395 -0.57 -17.47 -7.05
C HIS A 395 -0.34 -15.98 -7.31
N GLY A 396 0.32 -15.31 -6.36
CA GLY A 396 1.08 -14.09 -6.61
C GLY A 396 2.43 -14.45 -7.21
N VAL A 397 2.86 -13.75 -8.24
CA VAL A 397 4.15 -13.95 -8.90
C VAL A 397 4.90 -12.63 -8.93
N PHE A 398 6.16 -12.69 -8.52
CA PHE A 398 7.04 -11.52 -8.44
C PHE A 398 8.30 -11.74 -9.26
N GLY A 399 8.88 -10.67 -9.77
CA GLY A 399 10.09 -10.73 -10.60
C GLY A 399 11.28 -11.42 -9.93
N THR A 400 11.27 -11.52 -8.60
CA THR A 400 12.32 -12.15 -7.79
C THR A 400 12.11 -13.63 -7.48
N ASP A 401 10.91 -14.19 -7.75
CA ASP A 401 10.57 -15.57 -7.36
C ASP A 401 11.31 -16.63 -8.17
N PHE A 402 11.70 -16.27 -9.38
CA PHE A 402 12.41 -17.15 -10.30
C PHE A 402 13.68 -16.46 -10.84
N PRO A 403 14.82 -16.57 -10.12
CA PRO A 403 16.06 -15.93 -10.53
C PRO A 403 16.50 -16.29 -11.95
N GLU A 404 16.20 -17.52 -12.41
CA GLU A 404 16.48 -18.00 -13.77
C GLU A 404 15.69 -17.27 -14.85
N ALA A 405 14.54 -16.67 -14.50
CA ALA A 405 13.67 -15.90 -15.38
C ALA A 405 13.70 -14.38 -15.02
N ALA A 406 14.73 -13.94 -14.33
CA ALA A 406 14.89 -12.52 -13.97
C ALA A 406 14.84 -11.62 -15.22
N GLY A 407 14.04 -10.54 -15.13
CA GLY A 407 13.79 -9.64 -16.26
C GLY A 407 12.76 -10.13 -17.28
N CYS A 408 12.28 -11.38 -17.16
CA CYS A 408 11.20 -11.94 -18.00
C CYS A 408 9.83 -11.87 -17.33
N LEU A 409 9.80 -11.89 -16.01
CA LEU A 409 8.58 -11.78 -15.22
C LEU A 409 8.14 -10.31 -15.05
N PRO A 410 6.85 -10.06 -14.86
CA PRO A 410 6.39 -8.77 -14.37
C PRO A 410 6.91 -8.51 -12.96
N ASP A 411 7.03 -7.24 -12.57
CA ASP A 411 7.43 -6.86 -11.21
C ASP A 411 6.51 -7.51 -10.16
N ALA A 412 5.19 -7.50 -10.44
CA ALA A 412 4.20 -8.20 -9.65
C ALA A 412 2.97 -8.55 -10.51
N ALA A 413 2.43 -9.75 -10.37
CA ALA A 413 1.23 -10.20 -11.08
C ALA A 413 0.46 -11.27 -10.28
N LEU A 414 -0.83 -11.40 -10.59
CA LEU A 414 -1.63 -12.59 -10.26
C LEU A 414 -1.57 -13.56 -11.42
N LEU A 415 -1.41 -14.84 -11.12
CA LEU A 415 -1.42 -15.89 -12.13
C LEU A 415 -2.85 -16.21 -12.55
N THR A 416 -3.08 -16.26 -13.85
CA THR A 416 -4.37 -16.60 -14.47
C THR A 416 -4.24 -17.84 -15.36
N SER A 417 -5.35 -18.40 -15.82
CA SER A 417 -5.35 -19.59 -16.67
C SER A 417 -4.99 -19.27 -18.11
N ALA A 418 -4.03 -19.99 -18.66
CA ALA A 418 -3.63 -19.91 -20.06
C ALA A 418 -4.45 -20.88 -20.92
N VAL A 419 -5.62 -20.46 -21.36
CA VAL A 419 -6.57 -21.36 -22.08
C VAL A 419 -6.67 -21.08 -23.59
N SER A 420 -6.06 -20.00 -24.08
CA SER A 420 -6.12 -19.66 -25.51
C SER A 420 -4.95 -18.76 -25.92
N ASP A 421 -4.73 -18.65 -27.24
CA ASP A 421 -3.75 -17.75 -27.85
C ASP A 421 -4.07 -16.25 -27.68
N LYS A 422 -5.21 -15.92 -27.08
CA LYS A 422 -5.69 -14.55 -26.86
C LYS A 422 -5.70 -14.12 -25.40
N ALA A 423 -5.43 -15.03 -24.45
CA ALA A 423 -5.40 -14.75 -23.02
C ALA A 423 -3.97 -14.78 -22.50
N GLY A 424 -3.58 -13.81 -21.72
CA GLY A 424 -2.32 -13.81 -20.99
C GLY A 424 -2.39 -14.73 -19.77
N VAL A 425 -1.21 -15.07 -19.20
CA VAL A 425 -1.12 -15.86 -17.97
C VAL A 425 -0.95 -15.00 -16.73
N PHE A 426 -0.80 -13.70 -16.93
CA PHE A 426 -0.60 -12.72 -15.87
C PHE A 426 -1.67 -11.65 -15.91
N LEU A 427 -2.23 -11.36 -14.76
CA LEU A 427 -2.89 -10.10 -14.48
C LEU A 427 -1.91 -9.23 -13.70
N ASP A 428 -1.17 -8.40 -14.41
CA ASP A 428 -0.07 -7.63 -13.83
C ASP A 428 -0.52 -6.29 -13.23
N SER A 429 0.36 -5.70 -12.42
CA SER A 429 0.12 -4.41 -11.76
C SER A 429 -0.33 -3.33 -12.73
N ALA A 430 0.20 -3.33 -13.97
CA ALA A 430 -0.15 -2.36 -14.99
C ALA A 430 -1.57 -2.57 -15.53
N GLN A 431 -1.98 -3.82 -15.76
CA GLN A 431 -3.35 -4.17 -16.19
C GLN A 431 -4.37 -3.89 -15.08
N ILE A 432 -4.00 -4.14 -13.81
CA ILE A 432 -4.86 -3.85 -12.66
C ILE A 432 -5.18 -2.35 -12.57
N LEU A 433 -4.20 -1.48 -12.86
CA LEU A 433 -4.40 -0.03 -12.90
C LEU A 433 -5.45 0.43 -13.93
N ASP A 434 -5.70 -0.37 -14.98
CA ASP A 434 -6.72 -0.07 -15.99
C ASP A 434 -8.13 -0.48 -15.55
N LEU A 435 -8.27 -1.26 -14.49
CA LEU A 435 -9.57 -1.60 -13.91
C LEU A 435 -10.20 -0.33 -13.33
N LYS A 436 -11.49 -0.17 -13.57
CA LYS A 436 -12.29 0.92 -12.99
C LYS A 436 -13.13 0.32 -11.87
N LEU A 437 -12.53 0.20 -10.70
CA LEU A 437 -13.16 -0.41 -9.55
C LEU A 437 -13.94 0.63 -8.73
N ASP A 438 -15.04 0.18 -8.15
CA ASP A 438 -15.76 0.85 -7.08
C ASP A 438 -15.99 -0.17 -5.95
N ALA A 439 -14.90 -0.82 -5.48
CA ALA A 439 -14.97 -1.93 -4.55
C ALA A 439 -14.74 -1.48 -3.10
N ASP A 440 -15.59 -1.94 -2.18
CA ASP A 440 -15.36 -1.77 -0.74
C ASP A 440 -14.13 -2.58 -0.29
N LEU A 441 -13.94 -3.77 -0.89
CA LEU A 441 -12.87 -4.69 -0.53
C LEU A 441 -12.36 -5.49 -1.73
N VAL A 442 -11.05 -5.53 -1.89
CA VAL A 442 -10.36 -6.51 -2.73
C VAL A 442 -9.60 -7.49 -1.82
N VAL A 443 -9.81 -8.79 -2.03
CA VAL A 443 -9.10 -9.86 -1.30
C VAL A 443 -8.12 -10.53 -2.24
N LEU A 444 -6.84 -10.50 -1.88
CA LEU A 444 -5.77 -11.20 -2.58
C LEU A 444 -5.37 -12.41 -1.72
N SER A 445 -6.11 -13.51 -1.87
CA SER A 445 -5.77 -14.81 -1.28
C SER A 445 -4.71 -15.48 -2.15
N ALA A 446 -3.51 -14.89 -2.12
CA ALA A 446 -2.36 -15.28 -2.93
C ALA A 446 -1.08 -15.06 -2.12
N CYS A 447 -0.13 -15.97 -2.26
CA CYS A 447 1.08 -15.98 -1.45
C CYS A 447 1.86 -14.67 -1.56
N ASP A 448 2.30 -14.14 -0.42
CA ASP A 448 3.19 -12.97 -0.31
C ASP A 448 2.69 -11.67 -0.97
N THR A 449 1.40 -11.55 -1.28
CA THR A 449 0.84 -10.35 -1.95
C THR A 449 0.95 -9.07 -1.13
N GLY A 450 1.12 -9.20 0.19
CA GLY A 450 1.36 -8.08 1.11
C GLY A 450 2.83 -7.68 1.26
N ASN A 451 3.77 -8.46 0.71
CA ASN A 451 5.18 -8.14 0.88
C ASN A 451 5.66 -7.11 -0.14
N PRO A 452 6.40 -6.09 0.33
CA PRO A 452 7.08 -5.16 -0.56
C PRO A 452 8.18 -5.88 -1.32
N GLN A 453 8.27 -5.63 -2.62
CA GLN A 453 9.34 -6.14 -3.44
C GLN A 453 10.66 -5.42 -3.14
N PRO A 454 11.80 -6.10 -3.13
CA PRO A 454 13.09 -5.44 -3.10
C PRO A 454 13.21 -4.61 -4.40
N VAL A 455 13.21 -3.30 -4.25
CA VAL A 455 13.67 -2.40 -5.33
C VAL A 455 15.18 -2.59 -5.44
N ALA A 456 15.70 -2.69 -6.67
CA ALA A 456 17.13 -2.78 -6.91
C ALA A 456 17.89 -1.73 -6.08
N PRO A 457 19.07 -2.06 -5.51
CA PRO A 457 19.82 -1.12 -4.71
C PRO A 457 20.01 0.17 -5.49
N GLY A 458 19.40 1.26 -5.00
CA GLY A 458 19.68 2.58 -5.55
C GLY A 458 21.14 2.93 -5.29
N GLU A 459 21.66 3.94 -5.98
CA GLU A 459 23.04 4.43 -5.89
C GLU A 459 23.55 4.73 -4.45
N SER A 460 22.68 4.63 -3.43
CA SER A 460 23.00 4.85 -2.01
C SER A 460 23.52 3.61 -1.26
N GLY A 461 23.52 2.42 -1.88
CA GLY A 461 24.05 1.18 -1.25
C GLY A 461 23.30 0.70 0.01
N LEU A 462 22.21 1.36 0.41
CA LEU A 462 21.32 0.91 1.48
C LEU A 462 20.22 0.04 0.87
N PRO A 463 19.82 -1.06 1.54
CA PRO A 463 18.64 -1.80 1.14
C PRO A 463 17.49 -0.81 1.05
N SER A 464 16.92 -0.64 -0.12
CA SER A 464 15.68 0.13 -0.27
C SER A 464 14.63 -0.59 0.55
N GLY A 465 14.34 -0.04 1.72
CA GLY A 465 13.36 -0.60 2.63
C GLY A 465 12.05 -0.80 1.89
N GLY A 466 11.47 -1.98 2.06
CA GLY A 466 10.23 -2.35 1.40
C GLY A 466 9.13 -1.33 1.68
N ASP A 467 8.30 -1.11 0.70
CA ASP A 467 7.13 -0.23 0.83
C ASP A 467 5.99 -0.92 1.58
N ALA A 468 5.12 -0.11 2.18
CA ALA A 468 4.01 -0.53 3.02
C ALA A 468 3.04 -1.54 2.39
N LEU A 469 3.03 -1.65 1.05
CA LEU A 469 2.19 -2.59 0.32
C LEU A 469 2.93 -3.09 -0.92
N SER A 470 2.66 -4.33 -1.32
CA SER A 470 3.16 -4.87 -2.59
C SER A 470 2.67 -4.02 -3.77
N GLY A 471 3.37 -4.08 -4.89
CA GLY A 471 2.95 -3.42 -6.12
C GLY A 471 1.51 -3.78 -6.52
N LEU A 472 1.09 -5.03 -6.30
CA LEU A 472 -0.28 -5.50 -6.57
C LEU A 472 -1.32 -4.78 -5.70
N ALA A 473 -1.13 -4.75 -4.38
CA ALA A 473 -2.07 -4.10 -3.47
C ALA A 473 -2.23 -2.62 -3.81
N ARG A 474 -1.12 -1.92 -4.09
CA ARG A 474 -1.16 -0.51 -4.54
C ARG A 474 -1.93 -0.33 -5.83
N SER A 475 -1.73 -1.21 -6.81
CA SER A 475 -2.45 -1.14 -8.09
C SER A 475 -3.96 -1.25 -7.91
N PHE A 476 -4.44 -2.12 -7.00
CA PHE A 476 -5.86 -2.21 -6.69
C PHE A 476 -6.39 -0.96 -5.98
N PHE A 477 -5.63 -0.35 -5.08
CA PHE A 477 -6.02 0.93 -4.50
C PHE A 477 -6.17 2.02 -5.57
N TYR A 478 -5.19 2.14 -6.47
CA TYR A 478 -5.26 3.13 -7.55
C TYR A 478 -6.35 2.81 -8.57
N ALA A 479 -6.71 1.55 -8.75
CA ALA A 479 -7.83 1.14 -9.57
C ALA A 479 -9.21 1.49 -8.96
N GLY A 480 -9.27 1.81 -7.65
CA GLY A 480 -10.50 2.25 -6.97
C GLY A 480 -10.98 1.36 -5.82
N ALA A 481 -10.17 0.44 -5.33
CA ALA A 481 -10.48 -0.33 -4.12
C ALA A 481 -10.31 0.55 -2.87
N ARG A 482 -11.29 0.53 -1.96
CA ARG A 482 -11.23 1.24 -0.67
C ARG A 482 -10.38 0.51 0.35
N SER A 483 -10.39 -0.83 0.29
CA SER A 483 -9.59 -1.71 1.13
C SER A 483 -9.03 -2.86 0.32
N VAL A 484 -7.82 -3.31 0.68
CA VAL A 484 -7.21 -4.51 0.10
C VAL A 484 -6.75 -5.41 1.25
N MET A 485 -7.23 -6.64 1.27
CA MET A 485 -6.74 -7.68 2.18
C MET A 485 -5.68 -8.51 1.47
N VAL A 486 -4.53 -8.68 2.09
CA VAL A 486 -3.36 -9.37 1.52
C VAL A 486 -2.78 -10.36 2.52
N SER A 487 -2.10 -11.39 2.02
CA SER A 487 -1.28 -12.27 2.84
C SER A 487 0.19 -11.84 2.82
N HIS A 488 0.89 -12.03 3.93
CA HIS A 488 2.32 -11.76 4.07
C HIS A 488 3.19 -13.01 3.97
N TRP A 489 2.58 -14.18 3.88
CA TRP A 489 3.19 -15.50 3.70
C TRP A 489 2.19 -16.52 3.17
N VAL A 490 2.69 -17.70 2.85
CA VAL A 490 1.85 -18.82 2.39
C VAL A 490 0.97 -19.29 3.55
N LEU A 491 -0.32 -19.45 3.28
CA LEU A 491 -1.28 -20.02 4.21
C LEU A 491 -1.70 -21.41 3.71
N PRO A 492 -1.85 -22.42 4.60
CA PRO A 492 -2.45 -23.71 4.23
C PRO A 492 -3.90 -23.54 3.73
N ASP A 493 -4.29 -24.32 2.74
CA ASP A 493 -5.62 -24.21 2.10
C ASP A 493 -6.78 -24.34 3.10
N GLU A 494 -6.69 -25.28 4.06
CA GLU A 494 -7.75 -25.53 5.05
C GLU A 494 -7.93 -24.34 6.00
N ASP A 495 -6.82 -23.78 6.48
CA ASP A 495 -6.81 -22.62 7.37
C ASP A 495 -7.37 -21.39 6.67
N THR A 496 -7.04 -21.22 5.38
CA THR A 496 -7.54 -20.11 4.58
C THR A 496 -9.05 -20.15 4.40
N VAL A 497 -9.62 -21.34 4.12
CA VAL A 497 -11.07 -21.52 4.01
C VAL A 497 -11.78 -21.15 5.32
N SER A 498 -11.23 -21.60 6.47
CA SER A 498 -11.78 -21.29 7.79
C SER A 498 -11.69 -19.80 8.11
N LEU A 499 -10.55 -19.19 7.87
CA LEU A 499 -10.31 -17.75 8.08
C LEU A 499 -11.27 -16.91 7.23
N MET A 500 -11.41 -17.22 5.93
CA MET A 500 -12.32 -16.51 5.03
C MET A 500 -13.78 -16.68 5.44
N LYS A 501 -14.18 -17.86 5.87
CA LYS A 501 -15.54 -18.10 6.38
C LYS A 501 -15.86 -17.16 7.53
N VAL A 502 -15.05 -17.19 8.60
CA VAL A 502 -15.27 -16.35 9.79
C VAL A 502 -15.21 -14.87 9.44
N PHE A 503 -14.25 -14.46 8.62
CA PHE A 503 -14.10 -13.08 8.17
C PHE A 503 -15.37 -12.56 7.47
N PHE A 504 -15.90 -13.29 6.50
CA PHE A 504 -17.08 -12.86 5.77
C PHE A 504 -18.36 -12.99 6.58
N GLU A 505 -18.49 -13.97 7.49
CA GLU A 505 -19.60 -14.05 8.45
C GLU A 505 -19.64 -12.81 9.34
N ARG A 506 -18.49 -12.33 9.82
CA ARG A 506 -18.37 -11.11 10.62
C ARG A 506 -18.70 -9.86 9.83
N LEU A 507 -18.23 -9.76 8.58
CA LEU A 507 -18.62 -8.66 7.68
C LEU A 507 -20.13 -8.61 7.44
N GLN A 508 -20.79 -9.77 7.24
CA GLN A 508 -22.25 -9.85 7.07
C GLN A 508 -22.99 -9.49 8.36
N ALA A 509 -22.39 -9.72 9.52
CA ALA A 509 -22.92 -9.29 10.81
C ALA A 509 -22.77 -7.78 11.06
N GLY A 510 -22.09 -7.05 10.18
CA GLY A 510 -21.93 -5.59 10.25
C GLY A 510 -20.60 -5.11 10.83
N ASP A 511 -19.66 -6.00 11.11
CA ASP A 511 -18.31 -5.61 11.51
C ASP A 511 -17.60 -4.92 10.34
N ALA A 512 -16.75 -3.93 10.64
CA ALA A 512 -15.85 -3.42 9.61
C ALA A 512 -14.71 -4.41 9.32
N ALA A 513 -14.08 -4.31 8.14
CA ALA A 513 -13.10 -5.29 7.68
C ALA A 513 -11.92 -5.53 8.66
N PRO A 514 -11.34 -4.52 9.33
CA PRO A 514 -10.27 -4.78 10.31
C PRO A 514 -10.73 -5.61 11.52
N GLU A 515 -11.93 -5.36 12.04
CA GLU A 515 -12.52 -6.10 13.17
C GLU A 515 -12.91 -7.51 12.75
N ALA A 516 -13.49 -7.67 11.57
CA ALA A 516 -13.81 -8.97 11.00
C ALA A 516 -12.55 -9.83 10.81
N LEU A 517 -11.47 -9.23 10.29
CA LEU A 517 -10.18 -9.93 10.15
C LEU A 517 -9.58 -10.30 11.50
N ARG A 518 -9.62 -9.38 12.47
CA ARG A 518 -9.17 -9.68 13.84
C ARG A 518 -9.94 -10.87 14.43
N ALA A 519 -11.26 -10.88 14.29
CA ALA A 519 -12.09 -11.98 14.80
C ALA A 519 -11.72 -13.31 14.10
N ALA A 520 -11.50 -13.30 12.78
CA ALA A 520 -11.09 -14.47 12.03
C ALA A 520 -9.68 -14.99 12.40
N GLN A 521 -8.75 -14.08 12.72
CA GLN A 521 -7.39 -14.45 13.18
C GLN A 521 -7.38 -15.04 14.60
N LEU A 522 -8.40 -14.80 15.42
CA LEU A 522 -8.50 -15.27 16.80
C LEU A 522 -9.41 -16.50 16.96
N ALA A 523 -10.12 -16.89 15.90
CA ALA A 523 -11.01 -18.06 15.90
C ALA A 523 -10.21 -19.36 15.67
#